data_7e46b1c191af6b0e91eccff235f8509e
#
_entry.id   7e46b1c191af6b0e91eccff235f8509e
#
_cell.length_a   1.000
_cell.length_b   1.000
_cell.length_c   1.000
_cell.angle_alpha   90.00
_cell.angle_beta   90.00
_cell.angle_gamma   90.00
#
_symmetry.space_group_name_H-M   'P 1'
#
loop_
_entity.id
_entity.type
_entity.pdbx_description
1 polymer ?
#
loop_
_entity_poly.entity_id
_entity_poly.type
_entity_poly.pdbx_seq_one_letter_code
_entity_poly.pdbx_strand_id
1 'polypeptide(L)'
;MRPMKRILAFVLFAFTSVAAKQAPKPFSVVEATIPEMQQALKDGRVTSRDLVLQYLVRIATYEDKLNAIVTVNPKALEEADALDAERKAGKVRGPLHGIPIALKDNIHTTNMPTTGGALAFEGLIPPYEATLTKNLRDGGAIIIAKTQLTELANWIAGNPSMPNNYNALNGYGFNPYDPRRDPREASGDGRPALNTGGSSSGTGTAANFWAANVGTETSGSILSPANANMLAAIKPTVGRVSRYGVIPITADQDTPGPLARSVTDAAILLGVLEGADPNDPATTTCTPPPNRDYTQYLKRDGLKGARIGIPRAFYYDKFTPPAFGEKPENPRGGLNPDQAKAMTEAIAILQAQGAVIVDPADIPSVVDKDPKNSLLQWGICSDMDDVKEKRCSIDFAYRMERDFNAWLASLGKTAPVKSLTELRDWNTAHQKLGAIRYGQSLLDVSDAMDQELYRARYESDRANDLRLTATHGIDEVMEAQKLDAILFPGPLGASIAARPGYPTVMVPFATVPNAPTPAFPETFTARPAPFGVSFTGRACSEPTLLRLAYAFEQATKRRVPPPLFP
;
A
#
# COMPACT_ATOMS: atom_id res chain seq x y z
N MET A 1 -10.72 -100.06 -26.24
CA MET A 1 -9.97 -98.81 -26.42
C MET A 1 -10.90 -97.64 -26.04
N ARG A 2 -10.65 -97.00 -24.90
CA ARG A 2 -11.43 -95.79 -24.44
C ARG A 2 -10.57 -94.56 -24.64
N PRO A 3 -11.08 -93.43 -25.14
CA PRO A 3 -10.33 -92.18 -25.28
C PRO A 3 -10.30 -91.36 -23.98
N MET A 4 -9.12 -90.95 -23.65
CA MET A 4 -8.77 -90.15 -22.49
C MET A 4 -9.14 -88.67 -22.76
N LYS A 5 -10.09 -88.05 -21.97
CA LYS A 5 -10.44 -86.62 -22.02
C LYS A 5 -9.37 -85.85 -21.25
N ARG A 6 -8.63 -84.97 -21.95
CA ARG A 6 -7.76 -83.97 -21.34
C ARG A 6 -8.61 -82.80 -20.88
N ILE A 7 -8.61 -82.45 -19.55
CA ILE A 7 -9.19 -81.29 -18.96
C ILE A 7 -8.11 -80.23 -18.99
N LEU A 8 -8.34 -79.09 -19.72
CA LEU A 8 -7.50 -77.92 -19.73
C LEU A 8 -8.02 -76.95 -18.64
N ALA A 9 -7.25 -76.81 -17.55
CA ALA A 9 -7.58 -75.79 -16.51
C ALA A 9 -7.05 -74.42 -16.95
N PHE A 10 -7.92 -73.49 -17.22
CA PHE A 10 -7.57 -72.10 -17.40
C PHE A 10 -7.41 -71.39 -16.02
N VAL A 11 -6.17 -71.03 -15.66
CA VAL A 11 -5.90 -70.18 -14.49
C VAL A 11 -6.04 -68.75 -14.93
N LEU A 12 -7.13 -68.09 -14.51
CA LEU A 12 -7.35 -66.63 -14.68
C LEU A 12 -6.47 -65.88 -13.66
N PHE A 13 -5.39 -65.27 -14.12
CA PHE A 13 -4.63 -64.31 -13.33
C PHE A 13 -5.40 -62.97 -13.35
N ALA A 14 -6.07 -62.62 -12.26
CA ALA A 14 -6.62 -61.30 -12.03
C ALA A 14 -5.50 -60.30 -11.70
N PHE A 15 -5.08 -59.52 -12.69
CA PHE A 15 -4.23 -58.36 -12.45
C PHE A 15 -5.06 -57.27 -11.76
N THR A 16 -4.96 -57.15 -10.43
CA THR A 16 -5.42 -55.97 -9.72
C THR A 16 -4.43 -54.82 -10.00
N SER A 17 -4.80 -53.95 -10.93
CA SER A 17 -4.09 -52.68 -11.13
C SER A 17 -4.26 -51.81 -9.87
N VAL A 18 -3.26 -51.82 -9.01
CA VAL A 18 -3.13 -50.79 -7.96
C VAL A 18 -2.82 -49.49 -8.69
N ALA A 19 -3.83 -48.65 -8.91
CA ALA A 19 -3.62 -47.28 -9.36
C ALA A 19 -2.73 -46.59 -8.33
N ALA A 20 -1.47 -46.38 -8.67
CA ALA A 20 -0.56 -45.57 -7.84
C ALA A 20 -1.22 -44.17 -7.70
N LYS A 21 -1.70 -43.83 -6.52
CA LYS A 21 -2.11 -42.48 -6.19
C LYS A 21 -0.93 -41.58 -6.51
N GLN A 22 -1.06 -40.76 -7.53
CA GLN A 22 -0.07 -39.76 -7.89
C GLN A 22 0.17 -38.90 -6.65
N ALA A 23 1.42 -38.82 -6.20
CA ALA A 23 1.76 -37.98 -5.05
C ALA A 23 1.23 -36.58 -5.26
N PRO A 24 0.57 -35.97 -4.29
CA PRO A 24 0.05 -34.60 -4.43
C PRO A 24 1.20 -33.68 -4.83
N LYS A 25 0.95 -32.79 -5.81
CA LYS A 25 1.95 -31.79 -6.22
C LYS A 25 2.44 -31.03 -4.99
N PRO A 26 3.75 -30.79 -4.85
CA PRO A 26 4.29 -29.96 -3.77
C PRO A 26 3.56 -28.62 -3.73
N PHE A 27 3.27 -28.10 -2.53
CA PHE A 27 2.68 -26.79 -2.37
C PHE A 27 3.67 -25.73 -2.84
N SER A 28 3.19 -24.71 -3.56
CA SER A 28 3.97 -23.55 -3.99
C SER A 28 3.41 -22.28 -3.38
N VAL A 29 4.29 -21.40 -2.90
CA VAL A 29 3.91 -20.07 -2.38
C VAL A 29 3.61 -19.05 -3.49
N VAL A 30 3.95 -19.38 -4.76
CA VAL A 30 3.75 -18.47 -5.91
C VAL A 30 2.25 -18.28 -6.15
N GLU A 31 1.80 -17.02 -6.06
CA GLU A 31 0.39 -16.59 -6.13
C GLU A 31 -0.55 -17.28 -5.11
N ALA A 32 -0.02 -18.03 -4.14
CA ALA A 32 -0.84 -18.64 -3.10
C ALA A 32 -1.46 -17.57 -2.19
N THR A 33 -2.75 -17.72 -1.92
CA THR A 33 -3.49 -16.88 -0.97
C THR A 33 -3.26 -17.32 0.48
N ILE A 34 -3.51 -16.44 1.44
CA ILE A 34 -3.45 -16.79 2.87
C ILE A 34 -4.38 -17.97 3.20
N PRO A 35 -5.66 -18.02 2.74
CA PRO A 35 -6.50 -19.19 2.95
C PRO A 35 -5.94 -20.49 2.38
N GLU A 36 -5.31 -20.48 1.19
CA GLU A 36 -4.70 -21.65 0.59
C GLU A 36 -3.48 -22.13 1.39
N MET A 37 -2.65 -21.21 1.88
CA MET A 37 -1.54 -21.51 2.77
C MET A 37 -2.03 -22.12 4.10
N GLN A 38 -3.06 -21.54 4.72
CA GLN A 38 -3.66 -22.07 5.94
C GLN A 38 -4.27 -23.45 5.74
N GLN A 39 -4.92 -23.69 4.60
CA GLN A 39 -5.42 -25.03 4.27
C GLN A 39 -4.28 -26.03 4.09
N ALA A 40 -3.19 -25.65 3.42
CA ALA A 40 -2.03 -26.51 3.23
C ALA A 40 -1.33 -26.84 4.56
N LEU A 41 -1.22 -25.86 5.47
CA LEU A 41 -0.70 -26.07 6.83
C LEU A 41 -1.61 -27.00 7.66
N LYS A 42 -2.92 -26.83 7.57
CA LYS A 42 -3.91 -27.67 8.25
C LYS A 42 -3.88 -29.12 7.75
N ASP A 43 -3.71 -29.32 6.46
CA ASP A 43 -3.65 -30.63 5.81
C ASP A 43 -2.27 -31.30 6.00
N GLY A 44 -1.30 -30.62 6.61
CA GLY A 44 0.06 -31.11 6.78
C GLY A 44 0.84 -31.27 5.47
N ARG A 45 0.43 -30.56 4.40
CA ARG A 45 1.14 -30.56 3.10
C ARG A 45 2.39 -29.67 3.12
N VAL A 46 2.42 -28.70 4.02
CA VAL A 46 3.56 -27.82 4.29
C VAL A 46 3.60 -27.48 5.77
N THR A 47 4.75 -27.04 6.24
CA THR A 47 4.96 -26.42 7.55
C THR A 47 5.15 -24.91 7.40
N SER A 48 5.09 -24.15 8.48
CA SER A 48 5.44 -22.72 8.49
C SER A 48 6.90 -22.53 8.05
N ARG A 49 7.78 -23.45 8.47
CA ARG A 49 9.19 -23.48 8.05
C ARG A 49 9.31 -23.65 6.54
N ASP A 50 8.52 -24.54 5.92
CA ASP A 50 8.55 -24.74 4.46
C ASP A 50 8.08 -23.48 3.71
N LEU A 51 7.07 -22.78 4.21
CA LEU A 51 6.62 -21.50 3.64
C LEU A 51 7.73 -20.45 3.69
N VAL A 52 8.36 -20.27 4.87
CA VAL A 52 9.49 -19.34 5.03
C VAL A 52 10.64 -19.69 4.11
N LEU A 53 11.03 -20.97 4.02
CA LEU A 53 12.10 -21.42 3.14
C LEU A 53 11.81 -21.12 1.66
N GLN A 54 10.60 -21.38 1.18
CA GLN A 54 10.22 -21.08 -0.20
C GLN A 54 10.33 -19.57 -0.47
N TYR A 55 9.89 -18.71 0.44
CA TYR A 55 10.04 -17.27 0.30
C TYR A 55 11.50 -16.81 0.36
N LEU A 56 12.32 -17.35 1.27
CA LEU A 56 13.74 -17.02 1.34
C LEU A 56 14.50 -17.45 0.06
N VAL A 57 14.14 -18.59 -0.53
CA VAL A 57 14.70 -19.02 -1.84
C VAL A 57 14.33 -18.02 -2.93
N ARG A 58 13.08 -17.51 -2.96
CA ARG A 58 12.67 -16.49 -3.94
C ARG A 58 13.41 -15.17 -3.72
N ILE A 59 13.56 -14.73 -2.47
CA ILE A 59 14.36 -13.56 -2.12
C ILE A 59 15.79 -13.73 -2.63
N ALA A 60 16.45 -14.85 -2.30
CA ALA A 60 17.82 -15.12 -2.74
C ALA A 60 17.97 -15.18 -4.28
N THR A 61 16.90 -15.52 -4.99
CA THR A 61 16.92 -15.66 -6.46
C THR A 61 16.71 -14.32 -7.19
N TYR A 62 15.93 -13.42 -6.62
CA TYR A 62 15.41 -12.27 -7.37
C TYR A 62 15.66 -10.89 -6.75
N GLU A 63 16.11 -10.82 -5.48
CA GLU A 63 16.25 -9.55 -4.77
C GLU A 63 17.30 -8.63 -5.43
N ASP A 64 18.35 -9.20 -6.00
CA ASP A 64 19.40 -8.45 -6.74
C ASP A 64 18.85 -7.64 -7.93
N LYS A 65 17.67 -8.02 -8.45
CA LYS A 65 17.00 -7.34 -9.57
C LYS A 65 15.98 -6.31 -9.11
N LEU A 66 15.48 -6.44 -7.88
CA LEU A 66 14.34 -5.65 -7.40
C LEU A 66 14.69 -4.66 -6.30
N ASN A 67 15.69 -4.98 -5.47
CA ASN A 67 16.04 -4.19 -4.30
C ASN A 67 14.79 -3.79 -3.48
N ALA A 68 13.99 -4.80 -3.14
CA ALA A 68 12.70 -4.64 -2.45
C ALA A 68 12.81 -4.71 -0.92
N ILE A 69 14.00 -5.02 -0.41
CA ILE A 69 14.25 -5.36 1.00
C ILE A 69 15.33 -4.47 1.59
N VAL A 70 15.09 -3.96 2.80
CA VAL A 70 16.11 -3.31 3.63
C VAL A 70 16.78 -4.33 4.54
N THR A 71 15.99 -5.21 5.18
CA THR A 71 16.49 -6.22 6.11
C THR A 71 15.65 -7.49 6.04
N VAL A 72 16.30 -8.65 5.94
CA VAL A 72 15.67 -9.96 6.10
C VAL A 72 15.76 -10.37 7.57
N ASN A 73 14.69 -10.92 8.14
CA ASN A 73 14.69 -11.40 9.52
C ASN A 73 15.61 -12.62 9.70
N PRO A 74 16.73 -12.51 10.44
CA PRO A 74 17.64 -13.62 10.63
C PRO A 74 17.04 -14.77 11.46
N LYS A 75 15.93 -14.51 12.18
CA LYS A 75 15.23 -15.49 13.04
C LYS A 75 13.96 -16.07 12.40
N ALA A 76 13.65 -15.76 11.14
CA ALA A 76 12.40 -16.18 10.51
C ALA A 76 12.18 -17.70 10.55
N LEU A 77 13.22 -18.50 10.37
CA LEU A 77 13.14 -19.97 10.45
C LEU A 77 12.93 -20.48 11.88
N GLU A 78 13.58 -19.86 12.88
CA GLU A 78 13.38 -20.17 14.29
C GLU A 78 11.96 -19.84 14.74
N GLU A 79 11.46 -18.66 14.34
CA GLU A 79 10.07 -18.25 14.60
C GLU A 79 9.07 -19.22 13.95
N ALA A 80 9.36 -19.72 12.73
CA ALA A 80 8.52 -20.68 12.04
C ALA A 80 8.48 -22.03 12.77
N ASP A 81 9.64 -22.56 13.22
CA ASP A 81 9.73 -23.81 13.97
C ASP A 81 8.90 -23.74 15.28
N ALA A 82 8.94 -22.60 15.97
CA ALA A 82 8.14 -22.37 17.18
C ALA A 82 6.63 -22.41 16.91
N LEU A 83 6.18 -21.79 15.81
CA LEU A 83 4.76 -21.80 15.42
C LEU A 83 4.31 -23.17 14.91
N ASP A 84 5.18 -23.93 14.22
CA ASP A 84 4.89 -25.31 13.83
C ASP A 84 4.73 -26.21 15.07
N ALA A 85 5.56 -26.01 16.11
CA ALA A 85 5.42 -26.71 17.37
C ALA A 85 4.10 -26.36 18.08
N GLU A 86 3.69 -25.08 18.10
CA GLU A 86 2.38 -24.67 18.63
C GLU A 86 1.23 -25.33 17.87
N ARG A 87 1.25 -25.33 16.53
CA ARG A 87 0.24 -25.97 15.69
C ARG A 87 0.16 -27.47 15.97
N LYS A 88 1.30 -28.16 16.10
CA LYS A 88 1.37 -29.57 16.46
C LYS A 88 0.76 -29.86 17.83
N ALA A 89 0.88 -28.92 18.75
CA ALA A 89 0.24 -28.98 20.08
C ALA A 89 -1.27 -28.57 20.07
N GLY A 90 -1.86 -28.34 18.88
CA GLY A 90 -3.26 -27.95 18.72
C GLY A 90 -3.53 -26.45 18.94
N LYS A 91 -2.48 -25.64 19.09
CA LYS A 91 -2.61 -24.19 19.32
C LYS A 91 -2.41 -23.43 17.98
N VAL A 92 -3.50 -22.83 17.48
CA VAL A 92 -3.49 -21.93 16.32
C VAL A 92 -3.96 -20.55 16.79
N ARG A 93 -3.10 -19.53 16.65
CA ARG A 93 -3.37 -18.19 17.21
C ARG A 93 -4.41 -17.41 16.39
N GLY A 94 -4.48 -17.63 15.06
CA GLY A 94 -5.38 -16.90 14.18
C GLY A 94 -5.13 -17.19 12.70
N PRO A 95 -5.74 -16.43 11.79
CA PRO A 95 -5.65 -16.67 10.35
C PRO A 95 -4.25 -16.42 9.77
N LEU A 96 -3.36 -15.75 10.51
CA LEU A 96 -1.97 -15.51 10.09
C LEU A 96 -0.97 -16.45 10.78
N HIS A 97 -1.41 -17.44 11.56
CA HIS A 97 -0.51 -18.34 12.27
C HIS A 97 0.41 -19.11 11.31
N GLY A 98 1.72 -18.81 11.35
CA GLY A 98 2.75 -19.38 10.49
C GLY A 98 2.85 -18.75 9.10
N ILE A 99 2.18 -17.63 8.84
CA ILE A 99 2.20 -16.94 7.54
C ILE A 99 3.27 -15.83 7.55
N PRO A 100 4.21 -15.82 6.58
CA PRO A 100 5.23 -14.78 6.44
C PRO A 100 4.65 -13.47 5.90
N ILE A 101 4.82 -12.39 6.68
CA ILE A 101 4.38 -11.02 6.38
C ILE A 101 5.60 -10.09 6.42
N ALA A 102 5.66 -9.11 5.51
CA ALA A 102 6.69 -8.08 5.56
C ALA A 102 6.13 -6.74 6.08
N LEU A 103 7.02 -5.91 6.62
CA LEU A 103 6.68 -4.57 7.13
C LEU A 103 7.49 -3.50 6.41
N LYS A 104 6.87 -2.40 6.03
CA LYS A 104 7.58 -1.21 5.56
C LYS A 104 8.60 -0.76 6.60
N ASP A 105 9.77 -0.32 6.17
CA ASP A 105 10.90 -0.05 7.07
C ASP A 105 10.77 1.25 7.90
N ASN A 106 9.59 1.82 7.99
CA ASN A 106 9.25 2.84 8.98
C ASN A 106 8.38 2.30 10.13
N ILE A 107 8.13 0.98 10.19
CA ILE A 107 7.34 0.31 11.25
C ILE A 107 8.29 -0.40 12.20
N HIS A 108 8.20 -0.11 13.50
CA HIS A 108 9.09 -0.63 14.52
C HIS A 108 9.02 -2.14 14.68
N THR A 109 10.20 -2.74 14.76
CA THR A 109 10.45 -4.12 15.22
C THR A 109 11.62 -4.08 16.20
N THR A 110 11.62 -4.97 17.22
CA THR A 110 12.71 -5.03 18.23
C THR A 110 13.81 -6.02 17.85
N ASN A 111 13.66 -6.76 16.76
CA ASN A 111 14.61 -7.76 16.27
C ASN A 111 15.25 -7.44 14.92
N MET A 112 14.85 -6.32 14.30
CA MET A 112 15.42 -5.80 13.06
C MET A 112 15.49 -4.28 13.12
N PRO A 113 16.41 -3.64 12.39
CA PRO A 113 16.45 -2.18 12.27
C PRO A 113 15.14 -1.59 11.71
N THR A 114 14.88 -0.34 12.06
CA THR A 114 13.83 0.49 11.50
C THR A 114 14.45 1.83 11.15
N THR A 115 14.67 2.06 9.84
CA THR A 115 15.54 3.15 9.38
C THR A 115 14.80 4.26 8.66
N GLY A 116 13.58 4.00 8.18
CA GLY A 116 12.91 4.92 7.26
C GLY A 116 13.69 5.16 5.95
N GLY A 117 14.71 4.33 5.66
CA GLY A 117 15.63 4.48 4.53
C GLY A 117 16.67 5.58 4.70
N ALA A 118 16.73 6.27 5.85
CA ALA A 118 17.67 7.35 6.11
C ALA A 118 18.98 6.81 6.70
N LEU A 119 20.13 7.27 6.17
CA LEU A 119 21.45 6.87 6.66
C LEU A 119 21.66 7.17 8.14
N ALA A 120 21.09 8.26 8.66
CA ALA A 120 21.18 8.64 10.07
C ALA A 120 20.61 7.57 11.02
N PHE A 121 19.71 6.72 10.51
CA PHE A 121 19.07 5.64 11.27
C PHE A 121 19.56 4.24 10.88
N GLU A 122 20.67 4.13 10.16
CA GLU A 122 21.28 2.84 9.85
C GLU A 122 21.54 2.04 11.15
N GLY A 123 21.05 0.80 11.18
CA GLY A 123 21.19 -0.08 12.33
C GLY A 123 20.34 0.27 13.56
N LEU A 124 19.46 1.29 13.50
CA LEU A 124 18.57 1.65 14.61
C LEU A 124 17.59 0.52 14.91
N ILE A 125 17.75 -0.15 16.04
CA ILE A 125 16.76 -1.07 16.59
C ILE A 125 15.95 -0.31 17.65
N PRO A 126 14.64 -0.06 17.40
CA PRO A 126 13.79 0.65 18.35
C PRO A 126 13.66 -0.11 19.69
N PRO A 127 13.50 0.59 20.82
CA PRO A 127 13.39 -0.03 22.14
C PRO A 127 12.01 -0.69 22.40
N TYR A 128 11.05 -0.52 21.48
CA TYR A 128 9.70 -1.10 21.54
C TYR A 128 9.17 -1.43 20.15
N GLU A 129 8.26 -2.41 20.08
CA GLU A 129 7.57 -2.75 18.83
C GLU A 129 6.40 -1.79 18.58
N ALA A 130 6.08 -1.57 17.29
CA ALA A 130 4.82 -0.97 16.94
C ALA A 130 3.66 -1.86 17.40
N THR A 131 2.56 -1.25 17.83
CA THR A 131 1.36 -1.99 18.25
C THR A 131 0.87 -2.94 17.17
N LEU A 132 0.88 -2.51 15.90
CA LEU A 132 0.52 -3.36 14.76
C LEU A 132 1.48 -4.56 14.59
N THR A 133 2.78 -4.39 14.86
CA THR A 133 3.76 -5.49 14.83
C THR A 133 3.46 -6.52 15.91
N LYS A 134 3.16 -6.03 17.11
CA LYS A 134 2.74 -6.90 18.22
C LYS A 134 1.44 -7.66 17.87
N ASN A 135 0.44 -6.98 17.32
CA ASN A 135 -0.82 -7.62 16.89
C ASN A 135 -0.58 -8.73 15.85
N LEU A 136 0.31 -8.51 14.89
CA LEU A 136 0.71 -9.52 13.91
C LEU A 136 1.37 -10.74 14.57
N ARG A 137 2.32 -10.53 15.48
CA ARG A 137 2.99 -11.63 16.21
C ARG A 137 2.03 -12.38 17.12
N ASP A 138 1.14 -11.68 17.81
CA ASP A 138 0.08 -12.28 18.63
C ASP A 138 -0.89 -13.12 17.78
N GLY A 139 -1.16 -12.68 16.54
CA GLY A 139 -1.92 -13.43 15.53
C GLY A 139 -1.14 -14.58 14.87
N GLY A 140 0.14 -14.76 15.24
CA GLY A 140 1.00 -15.84 14.75
C GLY A 140 1.67 -15.56 13.40
N ALA A 141 1.69 -14.31 12.91
CA ALA A 141 2.45 -13.96 11.71
C ALA A 141 3.96 -14.01 11.97
N ILE A 142 4.73 -14.40 10.96
CA ILE A 142 6.19 -14.33 10.95
C ILE A 142 6.58 -13.05 10.22
N ILE A 143 7.29 -12.13 10.89
CA ILE A 143 7.80 -10.94 10.22
C ILE A 143 9.06 -11.32 9.46
N ILE A 144 8.93 -11.56 8.15
CA ILE A 144 10.02 -12.11 7.34
C ILE A 144 11.05 -11.06 6.90
N ALA A 145 10.62 -9.80 6.69
CA ALA A 145 11.49 -8.75 6.19
C ALA A 145 10.98 -7.34 6.52
N LYS A 146 11.89 -6.36 6.48
CA LYS A 146 11.61 -4.92 6.38
C LYS A 146 11.75 -4.51 4.92
N THR A 147 10.70 -3.87 4.36
CA THR A 147 10.65 -3.57 2.93
C THR A 147 11.24 -2.22 2.60
N GLN A 148 11.77 -2.10 1.37
CA GLN A 148 12.21 -0.86 0.75
C GLN A 148 11.09 0.20 0.77
N LEU A 149 11.49 1.48 0.80
CA LEU A 149 10.58 2.62 0.80
C LEU A 149 11.28 3.85 0.18
N THR A 150 10.50 4.88 -0.13
CA THR A 150 11.06 6.22 -0.37
C THR A 150 11.48 6.80 0.98
N GLU A 151 12.66 7.40 1.05
CA GLU A 151 13.26 7.90 2.30
C GLU A 151 12.29 8.77 3.11
N LEU A 152 12.19 8.50 4.41
CA LEU A 152 11.25 9.14 5.34
C LEU A 152 9.83 9.28 4.78
N ALA A 153 9.34 8.20 4.12
CA ALA A 153 8.02 8.15 3.50
C ALA A 153 7.78 9.24 2.44
N ASN A 154 8.84 9.71 1.77
CA ASN A 154 8.86 10.76 0.75
C ASN A 154 8.72 12.20 1.32
N TRP A 155 8.94 12.40 2.62
CA TRP A 155 8.92 13.74 3.22
C TRP A 155 10.32 14.24 3.56
N ILE A 156 11.23 14.24 2.56
CA ILE A 156 12.61 14.75 2.69
C ILE A 156 12.92 15.84 1.64
N ALA A 157 12.60 15.61 0.36
CA ALA A 157 12.92 16.52 -0.72
C ALA A 157 11.72 16.78 -1.64
N GLY A 158 11.31 18.03 -1.77
CA GLY A 158 10.21 18.47 -2.63
C GLY A 158 10.67 19.18 -3.90
N ASN A 159 11.82 19.86 -3.84
CA ASN A 159 12.40 20.57 -5.00
C ASN A 159 13.95 20.48 -4.96
N PRO A 160 14.58 19.69 -5.87
CA PRO A 160 13.94 18.79 -6.83
C PRO A 160 13.20 17.63 -6.11
N SER A 161 12.13 17.17 -6.73
CA SER A 161 11.38 16.03 -6.19
C SER A 161 12.22 14.75 -6.24
N MET A 162 12.28 14.05 -5.10
CA MET A 162 12.96 12.76 -5.02
C MET A 162 12.18 11.67 -5.77
N PRO A 163 12.83 10.83 -6.56
CA PRO A 163 12.16 9.71 -7.22
C PRO A 163 11.58 8.71 -6.21
N ASN A 164 10.39 8.20 -6.52
CA ASN A 164 9.75 7.19 -5.69
C ASN A 164 10.63 5.93 -5.51
N ASN A 165 10.57 5.37 -4.31
CA ASN A 165 11.31 4.18 -3.90
C ASN A 165 12.84 4.33 -3.95
N TYR A 166 13.34 5.57 -3.82
CA TYR A 166 14.74 5.87 -3.54
C TYR A 166 14.90 6.18 -2.06
N ASN A 167 15.99 5.71 -1.49
CA ASN A 167 16.48 6.17 -0.19
C ASN A 167 18.00 6.13 -0.13
N ALA A 168 18.57 6.90 0.79
CA ALA A 168 20.02 7.04 0.90
C ALA A 168 20.71 5.75 1.37
N LEU A 169 20.01 4.88 2.11
CA LEU A 169 20.57 3.66 2.66
C LEU A 169 20.73 2.55 1.59
N ASN A 170 19.73 2.36 0.73
CA ASN A 170 19.67 1.23 -0.21
C ASN A 170 19.62 1.63 -1.70
N GLY A 171 19.51 2.93 -2.01
CA GLY A 171 19.31 3.38 -3.39
C GLY A 171 17.91 3.11 -3.93
N TYR A 172 17.81 2.76 -5.21
CA TYR A 172 16.52 2.54 -5.89
C TYR A 172 16.00 1.11 -5.71
N GLY A 173 14.70 0.98 -5.43
CA GLY A 173 13.96 -0.25 -5.70
C GLY A 173 13.37 -0.24 -7.11
N PHE A 174 13.15 -1.42 -7.70
CA PHE A 174 12.72 -1.60 -9.09
C PHE A 174 11.36 -2.30 -9.16
N ASN A 175 10.59 -1.95 -10.20
CA ASN A 175 9.26 -2.52 -10.41
C ASN A 175 9.36 -3.93 -11.04
N PRO A 176 8.69 -4.96 -10.51
CA PRO A 176 8.81 -6.32 -11.03
C PRO A 176 8.18 -6.51 -12.42
N TYR A 177 7.34 -5.58 -12.87
CA TYR A 177 6.79 -5.59 -14.24
C TYR A 177 7.76 -5.03 -15.27
N ASP A 178 8.67 -4.13 -14.87
CA ASP A 178 9.83 -3.70 -15.67
C ASP A 178 10.99 -3.29 -14.74
N PRO A 179 11.92 -4.21 -14.42
CA PRO A 179 13.03 -3.93 -13.50
C PRO A 179 14.20 -3.19 -14.15
N ARG A 180 14.04 -2.70 -15.38
CA ARG A 180 15.11 -1.99 -16.07
C ARG A 180 15.23 -0.55 -15.59
N ARG A 181 16.44 0.00 -15.77
CA ARG A 181 16.71 1.42 -15.50
C ARG A 181 16.12 2.30 -16.60
N ASP A 182 15.78 3.52 -16.23
CA ASP A 182 15.35 4.55 -17.18
C ASP A 182 16.52 4.91 -18.12
N PRO A 183 16.36 4.73 -19.44
CA PRO A 183 17.43 4.99 -20.40
C PRO A 183 17.58 6.47 -20.79
N ARG A 184 16.72 7.37 -20.27
CA ARG A 184 16.77 8.79 -20.64
C ARG A 184 17.94 9.48 -19.96
N GLU A 185 18.69 10.32 -20.69
CA GLU A 185 19.83 11.06 -20.15
C GLU A 185 19.43 12.00 -19.00
N ALA A 186 18.27 12.66 -19.13
CA ALA A 186 17.72 13.52 -18.07
C ALA A 186 17.43 12.76 -16.76
N SER A 187 17.35 11.43 -16.80
CA SER A 187 17.14 10.53 -15.68
C SER A 187 18.38 9.69 -15.35
N GLY A 188 19.58 10.12 -15.76
CA GLY A 188 20.86 9.38 -15.64
C GLY A 188 21.32 9.04 -14.22
N ASP A 189 20.44 9.19 -13.23
CA ASP A 189 20.66 8.88 -11.82
C ASP A 189 20.46 7.39 -11.47
N GLY A 190 20.03 6.57 -12.44
CA GLY A 190 19.83 5.12 -12.26
C GLY A 190 18.44 4.71 -11.77
N ARG A 191 17.45 5.64 -11.78
CA ARG A 191 16.06 5.35 -11.42
C ARG A 191 15.42 4.27 -12.31
N PRO A 192 14.34 3.59 -11.85
CA PRO A 192 13.64 2.60 -12.67
C PRO A 192 12.89 3.25 -13.84
N ALA A 193 12.80 2.53 -14.98
CA ALA A 193 12.00 2.93 -16.13
C ALA A 193 10.48 2.87 -15.85
N LEU A 194 10.05 1.93 -15.02
CA LEU A 194 8.69 1.84 -14.52
C LEU A 194 8.65 2.21 -13.03
N ASN A 195 7.83 3.20 -12.70
CA ASN A 195 7.67 3.67 -11.33
C ASN A 195 7.12 2.54 -10.42
N THR A 196 7.65 2.45 -9.20
CA THR A 196 7.20 1.48 -8.19
C THR A 196 5.96 1.94 -7.42
N GLY A 197 5.50 3.16 -7.64
CA GLY A 197 4.45 3.83 -6.86
C GLY A 197 5.03 4.68 -5.75
N GLY A 198 4.29 4.89 -4.69
CA GLY A 198 4.69 5.72 -3.57
C GLY A 198 5.78 5.13 -2.68
N SER A 199 5.79 5.50 -1.42
CA SER A 199 6.84 5.16 -0.46
C SER A 199 6.64 3.85 0.30
N SER A 200 5.71 3.00 -0.11
CA SER A 200 5.58 1.63 0.41
C SER A 200 5.87 0.65 -0.71
N SER A 201 6.84 -0.23 -0.53
CA SER A 201 7.19 -1.13 -1.60
C SER A 201 6.19 -2.29 -1.74
N GLY A 202 5.35 -2.24 -2.75
CA GLY A 202 4.54 -3.38 -3.19
C GLY A 202 5.35 -4.43 -3.97
N THR A 203 6.58 -4.10 -4.35
CA THR A 203 7.45 -4.89 -5.23
C THR A 203 7.60 -6.34 -4.76
N GLY A 204 8.02 -6.55 -3.52
CA GLY A 204 8.23 -7.89 -2.99
C GLY A 204 6.95 -8.70 -2.86
N THR A 205 5.80 -8.06 -2.54
CA THR A 205 4.49 -8.75 -2.54
C THR A 205 4.10 -9.20 -3.93
N ALA A 206 4.29 -8.34 -4.94
CA ALA A 206 4.00 -8.67 -6.33
C ALA A 206 4.91 -9.79 -6.87
N ALA A 207 6.18 -9.81 -6.45
CA ALA A 207 7.18 -10.82 -6.82
C ALA A 207 7.11 -12.11 -5.97
N ASN A 208 6.11 -12.24 -5.08
CA ASN A 208 5.97 -13.40 -4.20
C ASN A 208 7.17 -13.63 -3.27
N PHE A 209 7.69 -12.57 -2.62
CA PHE A 209 8.73 -12.66 -1.58
C PHE A 209 8.15 -12.93 -0.19
N TRP A 210 6.84 -12.76 -0.03
CA TRP A 210 6.03 -12.98 1.17
C TRP A 210 4.54 -13.06 0.81
N ALA A 211 3.72 -13.41 1.78
CA ALA A 211 2.27 -13.55 1.55
C ALA A 211 1.59 -12.19 1.30
N ALA A 212 1.88 -11.21 2.14
CA ALA A 212 1.40 -9.84 2.07
C ALA A 212 2.35 -8.92 2.83
N ASN A 213 2.19 -7.60 2.69
CA ASN A 213 2.95 -6.63 3.49
C ASN A 213 2.06 -5.55 4.09
N VAL A 214 2.57 -4.90 5.14
CA VAL A 214 1.99 -3.70 5.73
C VAL A 214 2.79 -2.49 5.26
N GLY A 215 2.12 -1.59 4.56
CA GLY A 215 2.63 -0.27 4.21
C GLY A 215 2.10 0.80 5.15
N THR A 216 2.50 2.04 4.89
CA THR A 216 1.93 3.25 5.52
C THR A 216 1.60 4.27 4.46
N GLU A 217 0.55 5.03 4.68
CA GLU A 217 0.15 6.11 3.78
C GLU A 217 -0.16 7.38 4.56
N THR A 218 0.41 8.49 4.09
CA THR A 218 0.01 9.84 4.46
C THR A 218 -0.85 10.44 3.34
N SER A 219 -0.42 10.23 2.06
CA SER A 219 -1.18 10.63 0.87
C SER A 219 -0.68 9.82 -0.33
N GLY A 220 -1.30 8.67 -0.61
CA GLY A 220 -1.01 7.81 -1.76
C GLY A 220 -0.01 6.67 -1.54
N SER A 221 0.70 6.58 -0.40
CA SER A 221 1.83 5.65 -0.22
C SER A 221 1.46 4.17 0.00
N ILE A 222 0.18 3.82 0.11
CA ILE A 222 -0.36 2.45 0.00
C ILE A 222 -0.96 2.26 -1.40
N LEU A 223 -1.79 3.21 -1.83
CA LEU A 223 -2.56 3.10 -3.06
C LEU A 223 -1.68 3.18 -4.32
N SER A 224 -0.71 4.08 -4.36
CA SER A 224 0.19 4.21 -5.53
C SER A 224 1.07 2.97 -5.75
N PRO A 225 1.75 2.40 -4.72
CA PRO A 225 2.50 1.15 -4.92
C PRO A 225 1.59 -0.05 -5.19
N ALA A 226 0.37 -0.11 -4.64
CA ALA A 226 -0.60 -1.14 -5.00
C ALA A 226 -0.97 -1.06 -6.48
N ASN A 227 -1.28 0.13 -6.98
CA ASN A 227 -1.55 0.38 -8.40
C ASN A 227 -0.36 -0.04 -9.28
N ALA A 228 0.85 0.42 -8.94
CA ALA A 228 2.06 0.18 -9.74
C ALA A 228 2.52 -1.29 -9.74
N ASN A 229 2.04 -2.12 -8.82
CA ASN A 229 2.44 -3.51 -8.63
C ASN A 229 1.30 -4.52 -8.74
N MET A 230 0.17 -4.15 -9.34
CA MET A 230 -1.04 -5.01 -9.49
C MET A 230 -1.45 -5.69 -8.17
N LEU A 231 -1.57 -4.92 -7.11
CA LEU A 231 -1.97 -5.42 -5.79
C LEU A 231 -3.35 -4.89 -5.39
N ALA A 232 -4.07 -5.69 -4.63
CA ALA A 232 -5.17 -5.24 -3.80
C ALA A 232 -4.60 -4.57 -2.55
N ALA A 233 -5.18 -3.45 -2.13
CA ALA A 233 -4.72 -2.75 -0.93
C ALA A 233 -5.87 -2.03 -0.23
N ILE A 234 -5.70 -1.83 1.06
CA ILE A 234 -6.61 -1.04 1.87
C ILE A 234 -5.81 0.09 2.50
N LYS A 235 -6.13 1.34 2.17
CA LYS A 235 -5.81 2.48 3.01
C LYS A 235 -6.96 2.62 4.02
N PRO A 236 -6.78 2.24 5.29
CA PRO A 236 -7.87 2.30 6.25
C PRO A 236 -8.22 3.75 6.63
N THR A 237 -9.35 3.91 7.30
CA THR A 237 -9.65 5.11 8.07
C THR A 237 -8.52 5.39 9.06
N VAL A 238 -8.05 6.65 9.14
CA VAL A 238 -7.01 7.05 10.11
C VAL A 238 -7.46 6.66 11.53
N GLY A 239 -6.57 5.97 12.24
CA GLY A 239 -6.85 5.41 13.56
C GLY A 239 -7.43 4.00 13.55
N ARG A 240 -7.89 3.45 12.43
CA ARG A 240 -8.34 2.03 12.39
C ARG A 240 -7.19 1.06 12.75
N VAL A 241 -5.99 1.36 12.34
CA VAL A 241 -4.75 0.68 12.74
C VAL A 241 -3.89 1.68 13.52
N SER A 242 -3.34 1.24 14.65
CA SER A 242 -2.48 2.09 15.48
C SER A 242 -1.24 2.57 14.72
N ARG A 243 -0.88 3.84 14.93
CA ARG A 243 0.33 4.48 14.41
C ARG A 243 1.47 4.50 15.42
N TYR A 244 1.24 4.01 16.65
CA TYR A 244 2.28 3.92 17.66
C TYR A 244 3.41 2.98 17.22
N GLY A 245 4.64 3.50 17.23
CA GLY A 245 5.81 2.80 16.71
C GLY A 245 5.93 2.83 15.17
N VAL A 246 5.33 3.84 14.52
CA VAL A 246 5.56 4.15 13.10
C VAL A 246 6.28 5.48 13.02
N ILE A 247 7.34 5.59 12.21
CA ILE A 247 8.02 6.88 11.94
C ILE A 247 6.99 7.79 11.24
N PRO A 248 6.63 8.94 11.83
CA PRO A 248 5.52 9.77 11.35
C PRO A 248 5.94 10.76 10.24
N ILE A 249 4.94 11.21 9.47
CA ILE A 249 4.92 12.51 8.81
C ILE A 249 3.93 13.41 9.55
N THR A 250 2.65 13.00 9.59
CA THR A 250 1.59 13.73 10.30
C THR A 250 0.57 12.76 10.89
N ALA A 251 0.29 12.88 12.17
CA ALA A 251 -0.72 12.07 12.83
C ALA A 251 -2.15 12.35 12.31
N ASP A 252 -2.36 13.43 11.55
CA ASP A 252 -3.67 13.76 10.98
C ASP A 252 -4.03 12.90 9.76
N GLN A 253 -3.03 12.32 9.07
CA GLN A 253 -3.26 11.56 7.84
C GLN A 253 -2.58 10.20 7.81
N ASP A 254 -1.51 9.98 8.61
CA ASP A 254 -0.78 8.71 8.61
C ASP A 254 -1.68 7.55 8.99
N THR A 255 -1.62 6.47 8.19
CA THR A 255 -2.30 5.21 8.49
C THR A 255 -1.50 4.03 7.95
N PRO A 256 -1.23 3.00 8.78
CA PRO A 256 -0.76 1.72 8.29
C PRO A 256 -1.89 0.95 7.59
N GLY A 257 -1.55 0.12 6.60
CA GLY A 257 -2.55 -0.70 5.93
C GLY A 257 -1.95 -1.80 5.06
N PRO A 258 -2.77 -2.81 4.69
CA PRO A 258 -2.34 -3.98 3.94
C PRO A 258 -2.17 -3.72 2.45
N LEU A 259 -1.12 -4.36 1.87
CA LEU A 259 -0.96 -4.61 0.45
C LEU A 259 -0.85 -6.12 0.23
N ALA A 260 -1.68 -6.68 -0.63
CA ALA A 260 -1.76 -8.12 -0.86
C ALA A 260 -2.08 -8.42 -2.34
N ARG A 261 -2.00 -9.70 -2.73
CA ARG A 261 -2.35 -10.13 -4.08
C ARG A 261 -3.86 -10.26 -4.32
N SER A 262 -4.66 -10.31 -3.24
CA SER A 262 -6.12 -10.39 -3.31
C SER A 262 -6.79 -9.50 -2.27
N VAL A 263 -8.04 -9.10 -2.53
CA VAL A 263 -8.88 -8.38 -1.56
C VAL A 263 -9.13 -9.23 -0.32
N THR A 264 -9.20 -10.56 -0.48
CA THR A 264 -9.36 -11.50 0.65
C THR A 264 -8.17 -11.43 1.61
N ASP A 265 -6.95 -11.51 1.09
CA ASP A 265 -5.74 -11.45 1.91
C ASP A 265 -5.58 -10.09 2.59
N ALA A 266 -5.91 -9.00 1.88
CA ALA A 266 -5.90 -7.66 2.45
C ALA A 266 -6.93 -7.52 3.60
N ALA A 267 -8.13 -8.10 3.46
CA ALA A 267 -9.17 -8.10 4.49
C ALA A 267 -8.75 -8.90 5.74
N ILE A 268 -8.14 -10.09 5.55
CA ILE A 268 -7.60 -10.89 6.64
C ILE A 268 -6.53 -10.11 7.40
N LEU A 269 -5.59 -9.52 6.66
CA LEU A 269 -4.48 -8.77 7.25
C LEU A 269 -5.01 -7.55 8.04
N LEU A 270 -5.97 -6.78 7.50
CA LEU A 270 -6.59 -5.65 8.21
C LEU A 270 -7.17 -6.08 9.55
N GLY A 271 -7.89 -7.20 9.61
CA GLY A 271 -8.50 -7.70 10.84
C GLY A 271 -7.48 -8.03 11.94
N VAL A 272 -6.28 -8.49 11.56
CA VAL A 272 -5.20 -8.77 12.52
C VAL A 272 -4.48 -7.49 12.95
N LEU A 273 -4.34 -6.52 12.04
CA LEU A 273 -3.70 -5.23 12.34
C LEU A 273 -4.50 -4.38 13.32
N GLU A 274 -5.84 -4.44 13.24
CA GLU A 274 -6.76 -3.58 13.98
C GLU A 274 -6.76 -3.90 15.49
N GLY A 275 -6.91 -2.86 16.31
CA GLY A 275 -7.07 -2.99 17.74
C GLY A 275 -6.96 -1.65 18.44
N ALA A 276 -7.69 -1.51 19.57
CA ALA A 276 -7.56 -0.33 20.43
C ALA A 276 -6.15 -0.26 21.02
N ASP A 277 -5.59 0.95 21.01
CA ASP A 277 -4.26 1.24 21.54
C ASP A 277 -4.31 2.50 22.41
N PRO A 278 -4.00 2.40 23.72
CA PRO A 278 -3.95 3.58 24.58
C PRO A 278 -2.89 4.61 24.17
N ASN A 279 -1.86 4.19 23.40
CA ASN A 279 -0.83 5.09 22.88
C ASN A 279 -1.25 5.80 21.59
N ASP A 280 -2.37 5.38 20.97
CA ASP A 280 -2.99 6.03 19.82
C ASP A 280 -4.51 6.11 20.00
N PRO A 281 -5.01 7.16 20.69
CA PRO A 281 -6.44 7.31 20.98
C PRO A 281 -7.36 7.30 19.76
N ALA A 282 -6.85 7.62 18.56
CA ALA A 282 -7.63 7.56 17.33
C ALA A 282 -8.10 6.13 17.00
N THR A 283 -7.50 5.09 17.60
CA THR A 283 -7.93 3.70 17.38
C THR A 283 -9.32 3.38 17.93
N THR A 284 -9.96 4.30 18.63
CA THR A 284 -11.35 4.18 19.09
C THR A 284 -12.37 4.88 18.19
N THR A 285 -11.92 5.52 17.09
CA THR A 285 -12.80 6.29 16.17
C THR A 285 -13.81 5.39 15.46
N CYS A 286 -13.41 4.19 15.03
CA CYS A 286 -14.27 3.26 14.32
C CYS A 286 -14.52 2.00 15.14
N THR A 287 -15.76 1.53 15.17
CA THR A 287 -16.09 0.23 15.77
C THR A 287 -15.59 -0.90 14.87
N PRO A 288 -14.78 -1.83 15.38
CA PRO A 288 -14.36 -2.99 14.60
C PRO A 288 -15.53 -3.95 14.35
N PRO A 289 -15.49 -4.73 13.25
CA PRO A 289 -16.47 -5.80 13.06
C PRO A 289 -16.33 -6.90 14.13
N PRO A 290 -17.36 -7.73 14.34
CA PRO A 290 -17.28 -8.88 15.26
C PRO A 290 -16.03 -9.72 14.96
N ASN A 291 -15.27 -10.05 16.01
CA ASN A 291 -14.01 -10.78 15.95
C ASN A 291 -12.94 -10.14 15.02
N ARG A 292 -13.11 -8.88 14.64
CA ARG A 292 -12.27 -8.19 13.63
C ARG A 292 -12.21 -8.95 12.29
N ASP A 293 -13.26 -9.71 11.99
CA ASP A 293 -13.33 -10.51 10.76
C ASP A 293 -13.96 -9.70 9.61
N TYR A 294 -13.10 -9.14 8.76
CA TYR A 294 -13.53 -8.42 7.56
C TYR A 294 -13.94 -9.36 6.42
N THR A 295 -13.61 -10.66 6.50
CA THR A 295 -13.96 -11.61 5.44
C THR A 295 -15.46 -11.87 5.36
N GLN A 296 -16.22 -11.62 6.44
CA GLN A 296 -17.68 -11.71 6.45
C GLN A 296 -18.37 -10.77 5.45
N TYR A 297 -17.70 -9.70 5.04
CA TYR A 297 -18.21 -8.72 4.06
C TYR A 297 -17.88 -9.08 2.62
N LEU A 298 -17.07 -10.10 2.36
CA LEU A 298 -16.65 -10.52 1.04
C LEU A 298 -17.77 -11.29 0.32
N LYS A 299 -18.66 -10.56 -0.34
CA LYS A 299 -19.85 -11.10 -1.03
C LYS A 299 -19.69 -10.96 -2.54
N ARG A 300 -19.88 -12.06 -3.31
CA ARG A 300 -19.78 -12.05 -4.77
C ARG A 300 -20.84 -11.16 -5.43
N ASP A 301 -22.00 -11.04 -4.83
CA ASP A 301 -23.11 -10.19 -5.27
C ASP A 301 -23.09 -8.79 -4.63
N GLY A 302 -21.97 -8.41 -4.02
CA GLY A 302 -21.81 -7.17 -3.26
C GLY A 302 -22.02 -5.88 -4.07
N LEU A 303 -21.96 -5.94 -5.39
CA LEU A 303 -22.23 -4.80 -6.29
C LEU A 303 -23.72 -4.60 -6.59
N LYS A 304 -24.57 -5.61 -6.35
CA LYS A 304 -26.00 -5.52 -6.69
C LYS A 304 -26.68 -4.41 -5.90
N GLY A 305 -27.22 -3.43 -6.62
CA GLY A 305 -27.91 -2.26 -6.06
C GLY A 305 -26.99 -1.21 -5.44
N ALA A 306 -25.68 -1.44 -5.40
CA ALA A 306 -24.71 -0.47 -4.87
C ALA A 306 -24.66 0.78 -5.76
N ARG A 307 -24.66 1.96 -5.15
CA ARG A 307 -24.62 3.25 -5.85
C ARG A 307 -23.18 3.76 -5.86
N ILE A 308 -22.59 3.84 -7.05
CA ILE A 308 -21.18 4.22 -7.25
C ILE A 308 -21.10 5.51 -8.05
N GLY A 309 -20.50 6.54 -7.46
CA GLY A 309 -20.31 7.85 -8.08
C GLY A 309 -19.05 7.91 -8.94
N ILE A 310 -19.15 8.58 -10.09
CA ILE A 310 -18.04 8.84 -11.02
C ILE A 310 -17.73 10.33 -10.99
N PRO A 311 -16.63 10.77 -10.33
CA PRO A 311 -16.23 12.18 -10.27
C PRO A 311 -15.51 12.56 -11.57
N ARG A 312 -16.26 13.03 -12.58
CA ARG A 312 -15.71 13.31 -13.92
C ARG A 312 -14.66 14.42 -13.90
N ALA A 313 -15.02 15.58 -13.35
CA ALA A 313 -14.17 16.76 -13.36
C ALA A 313 -12.80 16.47 -12.70
N PHE A 314 -11.72 16.75 -13.40
CA PHE A 314 -10.32 16.56 -12.99
C PHE A 314 -9.86 15.09 -12.93
N TYR A 315 -10.65 14.16 -12.43
CA TYR A 315 -10.21 12.77 -12.26
C TYR A 315 -10.34 11.92 -13.53
N TYR A 316 -11.35 12.16 -14.34
CA TYR A 316 -11.57 11.48 -15.62
C TYR A 316 -11.37 12.42 -16.80
N ASP A 317 -11.89 13.63 -16.69
CA ASP A 317 -11.87 14.65 -17.73
C ASP A 317 -11.00 15.81 -17.29
N LYS A 318 -10.35 16.48 -18.25
CA LYS A 318 -9.62 17.70 -17.95
C LYS A 318 -10.57 18.77 -17.42
N PHE A 319 -10.14 19.46 -16.40
CA PHE A 319 -10.89 20.53 -15.77
C PHE A 319 -10.03 21.79 -15.63
N THR A 320 -10.62 22.97 -15.91
CA THR A 320 -9.98 24.26 -15.70
C THR A 320 -10.40 24.79 -14.35
N PRO A 321 -9.51 24.86 -13.35
CA PRO A 321 -9.83 25.45 -12.06
C PRO A 321 -10.21 26.93 -12.19
N PRO A 322 -10.97 27.50 -11.22
CA PRO A 322 -11.21 28.94 -11.17
C PRO A 322 -9.89 29.70 -11.01
N ALA A 323 -9.76 30.82 -11.72
CA ALA A 323 -8.56 31.64 -11.64
C ALA A 323 -8.39 32.26 -10.24
N PHE A 324 -7.17 32.20 -9.71
CA PHE A 324 -6.79 32.92 -8.50
C PHE A 324 -6.05 34.22 -8.92
N GLY A 325 -6.81 35.31 -9.09
CA GLY A 325 -6.30 36.56 -9.64
C GLY A 325 -6.61 36.74 -11.13
N GLU A 326 -5.82 37.57 -11.83
CA GLU A 326 -6.10 37.96 -13.22
C GLU A 326 -5.67 36.94 -14.29
N LYS A 327 -4.77 36.01 -13.95
CA LYS A 327 -4.25 35.03 -14.92
C LYS A 327 -5.20 33.85 -15.05
N PRO A 328 -5.61 33.48 -16.27
CA PRO A 328 -6.41 32.27 -16.47
C PRO A 328 -5.60 31.03 -16.13
N GLU A 329 -6.28 30.03 -15.55
CA GLU A 329 -5.71 28.71 -15.29
C GLU A 329 -5.74 27.83 -16.53
N ASN A 330 -4.81 26.89 -16.62
CA ASN A 330 -4.81 25.88 -17.66
C ASN A 330 -5.62 24.64 -17.25
N PRO A 331 -6.25 23.94 -18.21
CA PRO A 331 -6.86 22.65 -17.96
C PRO A 331 -5.84 21.64 -17.42
N ARG A 332 -6.18 20.96 -16.33
CA ARG A 332 -5.32 19.93 -15.71
C ARG A 332 -6.13 18.70 -15.31
N GLY A 333 -5.45 17.63 -14.89
CA GLY A 333 -6.10 16.35 -14.63
C GLY A 333 -6.51 15.62 -15.91
N GLY A 334 -7.51 14.75 -15.78
CA GLY A 334 -8.01 13.91 -16.87
C GLY A 334 -7.14 12.68 -17.14
N LEU A 335 -7.75 11.70 -17.76
CA LEU A 335 -7.11 10.43 -18.14
C LEU A 335 -6.52 10.51 -19.55
N ASN A 336 -5.44 9.79 -19.78
CA ASN A 336 -5.01 9.51 -21.14
C ASN A 336 -5.99 8.50 -21.81
N PRO A 337 -5.95 8.35 -23.15
CA PRO A 337 -6.91 7.50 -23.87
C PRO A 337 -6.96 6.04 -23.39
N ASP A 338 -5.81 5.45 -23.04
CA ASP A 338 -5.75 4.05 -22.60
C ASP A 338 -6.32 3.88 -21.18
N GLN A 339 -6.05 4.81 -20.28
CA GLN A 339 -6.65 4.86 -18.94
C GLN A 339 -8.17 5.09 -19.05
N ALA A 340 -8.61 6.01 -19.90
CA ALA A 340 -10.03 6.28 -20.13
C ALA A 340 -10.77 5.03 -20.66
N LYS A 341 -10.14 4.30 -21.58
CA LYS A 341 -10.67 3.02 -22.09
C LYS A 341 -10.80 1.99 -20.96
N ALA A 342 -9.76 1.83 -20.13
CA ALA A 342 -9.80 0.92 -18.99
C ALA A 342 -10.91 1.28 -17.99
N MET A 343 -11.08 2.57 -17.68
CA MET A 343 -12.16 3.01 -16.78
C MET A 343 -13.55 2.85 -17.39
N THR A 344 -13.72 3.04 -18.70
CA THR A 344 -14.98 2.76 -19.40
C THR A 344 -15.35 1.27 -19.26
N GLU A 345 -14.40 0.37 -19.45
CA GLU A 345 -14.59 -1.06 -19.24
C GLU A 345 -14.94 -1.39 -17.79
N ALA A 346 -14.22 -0.81 -16.81
CA ALA A 346 -14.50 -1.02 -15.40
C ALA A 346 -15.93 -0.60 -15.01
N ILE A 347 -16.38 0.57 -15.48
CA ILE A 347 -17.74 1.07 -15.24
C ILE A 347 -18.79 0.13 -15.87
N ALA A 348 -18.57 -0.34 -17.11
CA ALA A 348 -19.48 -1.27 -17.76
C ALA A 348 -19.60 -2.60 -17.00
N ILE A 349 -18.49 -3.11 -16.44
CA ILE A 349 -18.49 -4.32 -15.60
C ILE A 349 -19.29 -4.08 -14.31
N LEU A 350 -19.10 -2.94 -13.64
CA LEU A 350 -19.85 -2.59 -12.42
C LEU A 350 -21.36 -2.57 -12.71
N GLN A 351 -21.78 -1.96 -13.83
CA GLN A 351 -23.19 -1.96 -14.27
C GLN A 351 -23.69 -3.38 -14.54
N ALA A 352 -22.91 -4.20 -15.24
CA ALA A 352 -23.27 -5.59 -15.54
C ALA A 352 -23.41 -6.46 -14.27
N GLN A 353 -22.68 -6.12 -13.19
CA GLN A 353 -22.81 -6.74 -11.87
C GLN A 353 -23.95 -6.15 -11.02
N GLY A 354 -24.75 -5.25 -11.57
CA GLY A 354 -25.95 -4.69 -10.95
C GLY A 354 -25.73 -3.44 -10.10
N ALA A 355 -24.56 -2.79 -10.22
CA ALA A 355 -24.35 -1.49 -9.59
C ALA A 355 -25.10 -0.38 -10.31
N VAL A 356 -25.59 0.60 -9.56
CA VAL A 356 -26.18 1.83 -10.07
C VAL A 356 -25.07 2.86 -10.20
N ILE A 357 -24.69 3.19 -11.42
CA ILE A 357 -23.67 4.21 -11.68
C ILE A 357 -24.33 5.60 -11.67
N VAL A 358 -23.76 6.49 -10.87
CA VAL A 358 -24.13 7.90 -10.81
C VAL A 358 -23.03 8.71 -11.50
N ASP A 359 -23.32 9.22 -12.70
CA ASP A 359 -22.33 9.81 -13.60
C ASP A 359 -22.94 11.04 -14.32
N PRO A 360 -22.42 12.26 -14.09
CA PRO A 360 -21.33 12.58 -13.18
C PRO A 360 -21.76 12.63 -11.69
N ALA A 361 -20.79 12.36 -10.81
CA ALA A 361 -20.86 12.61 -9.38
C ALA A 361 -19.66 13.50 -8.98
N ASP A 362 -19.60 14.67 -9.56
CA ASP A 362 -18.48 15.59 -9.36
C ASP A 362 -18.44 16.08 -7.92
N ILE A 363 -17.22 16.16 -7.41
CA ILE A 363 -16.97 16.60 -6.02
C ILE A 363 -17.12 18.11 -5.95
N PRO A 364 -17.98 18.66 -5.06
CA PRO A 364 -18.30 20.09 -5.04
C PRO A 364 -17.08 21.00 -4.97
N SER A 365 -16.13 20.74 -4.08
CA SER A 365 -14.90 21.53 -3.97
C SER A 365 -13.96 21.46 -5.19
N VAL A 366 -14.10 20.44 -6.04
CA VAL A 366 -13.34 20.34 -7.30
C VAL A 366 -13.92 21.25 -8.37
N VAL A 367 -15.25 21.37 -8.42
CA VAL A 367 -15.98 22.11 -9.47
C VAL A 367 -16.45 23.51 -9.02
N ASP A 368 -16.16 23.91 -7.79
CA ASP A 368 -16.53 25.23 -7.26
C ASP A 368 -15.88 26.34 -8.08
N LYS A 369 -16.66 27.38 -8.38
CA LYS A 369 -16.23 28.53 -9.18
C LYS A 369 -15.48 29.58 -8.37
N ASP A 370 -15.65 29.58 -7.04
CA ASP A 370 -14.88 30.43 -6.14
C ASP A 370 -13.52 29.80 -5.85
N PRO A 371 -12.39 30.44 -6.20
CA PRO A 371 -11.06 29.88 -5.95
C PRO A 371 -10.78 29.60 -4.46
N LYS A 372 -11.47 30.26 -3.54
CA LYS A 372 -11.35 30.01 -2.09
C LYS A 372 -12.00 28.69 -1.66
N ASN A 373 -12.95 28.20 -2.46
CA ASN A 373 -13.66 26.94 -2.23
C ASN A 373 -13.13 25.81 -3.12
N SER A 374 -12.18 26.11 -4.02
CA SER A 374 -11.64 25.11 -4.94
C SER A 374 -10.50 24.34 -4.32
N LEU A 375 -10.68 23.02 -4.18
CA LEU A 375 -9.63 22.10 -3.76
C LEU A 375 -8.42 22.15 -4.71
N LEU A 376 -8.64 22.42 -5.99
CA LEU A 376 -7.58 22.49 -6.99
C LEU A 376 -6.70 23.75 -6.84
N GLN A 377 -7.11 24.71 -6.05
CA GLN A 377 -6.34 25.92 -5.68
C GLN A 377 -5.72 25.83 -4.28
N TRP A 378 -5.84 24.64 -3.62
CA TRP A 378 -5.38 24.43 -2.26
C TRP A 378 -4.42 23.24 -2.17
N GLY A 379 -3.13 23.51 -2.21
CA GLY A 379 -2.06 22.51 -2.15
C GLY A 379 -1.60 22.17 -0.72
N ILE A 380 -0.41 21.56 -0.65
CA ILE A 380 0.41 21.42 0.56
C ILE A 380 1.64 22.29 0.35
N CYS A 381 2.02 23.09 1.34
CA CYS A 381 3.21 23.93 1.26
C CYS A 381 4.48 23.07 1.22
N SER A 382 5.36 23.35 0.26
CA SER A 382 6.59 22.61 0.02
C SER A 382 7.86 23.41 0.36
N ASP A 383 7.72 24.71 0.56
CA ASP A 383 8.80 25.61 0.97
C ASP A 383 8.26 26.84 1.73
N MET A 384 9.16 27.69 2.20
CA MET A 384 8.79 28.89 3.00
C MET A 384 8.16 30.01 2.19
N ASP A 385 8.33 30.02 0.86
CA ASP A 385 7.68 31.01 0.01
C ASP A 385 6.21 30.62 -0.20
N ASP A 386 5.92 29.34 -0.43
CA ASP A 386 4.55 28.80 -0.39
C ASP A 386 3.83 29.16 0.92
N VAL A 387 4.52 29.00 2.06
CA VAL A 387 3.99 29.35 3.39
C VAL A 387 3.58 30.82 3.47
N LYS A 388 4.40 31.73 2.92
CA LYS A 388 4.12 33.18 2.90
C LYS A 388 2.92 33.51 2.01
N GLU A 389 2.76 32.83 0.87
CA GLU A 389 1.65 33.07 -0.06
C GLU A 389 0.28 32.65 0.48
N LYS A 390 0.22 31.79 1.50
CA LYS A 390 -1.00 31.34 2.20
C LYS A 390 -2.05 30.66 1.29
N ARG A 391 -1.59 29.97 0.23
CA ARG A 391 -2.45 29.22 -0.71
C ARG A 391 -2.30 27.71 -0.60
N CYS A 392 -1.74 27.25 0.49
CA CYS A 392 -1.49 25.86 0.77
C CYS A 392 -1.59 25.59 2.27
N SER A 393 -1.80 24.34 2.62
CA SER A 393 -1.80 23.86 3.99
C SER A 393 -0.38 23.63 4.50
N ILE A 394 -0.09 24.11 5.70
CA ILE A 394 1.16 23.81 6.41
C ILE A 394 1.06 22.52 7.25
N ASP A 395 -0.04 21.78 7.17
CA ASP A 395 -0.29 20.60 8.03
C ASP A 395 0.90 19.64 8.07
N PHE A 396 1.41 19.22 6.92
CA PHE A 396 2.54 18.27 6.88
C PHE A 396 3.81 18.85 7.52
N ALA A 397 4.18 20.07 7.18
CA ALA A 397 5.40 20.69 7.69
C ALA A 397 5.31 20.93 9.20
N TYR A 398 4.19 21.53 9.67
CA TYR A 398 3.96 21.81 11.08
C TYR A 398 3.90 20.53 11.93
N ARG A 399 3.22 19.51 11.45
CA ARG A 399 3.06 18.24 12.17
C ARG A 399 4.33 17.39 12.11
N MET A 400 5.05 17.40 10.99
CA MET A 400 6.32 16.69 10.88
C MET A 400 7.31 17.14 11.95
N GLU A 401 7.47 18.44 12.15
CA GLU A 401 8.36 18.95 13.20
C GLU A 401 7.94 18.40 14.58
N ARG A 402 6.67 18.54 14.93
CA ARG A 402 6.15 18.11 16.22
C ARG A 402 6.17 16.58 16.41
N ASP A 403 5.59 15.86 15.46
CA ASP A 403 5.34 14.43 15.60
C ASP A 403 6.64 13.62 15.46
N PHE A 404 7.56 14.09 14.60
CA PHE A 404 8.87 13.46 14.42
C PHE A 404 9.77 13.67 15.64
N ASN A 405 9.79 14.88 16.22
CA ASN A 405 10.51 15.14 17.47
C ASN A 405 9.95 14.31 18.64
N ALA A 406 8.63 14.16 18.72
CA ALA A 406 8.00 13.29 19.72
C ALA A 406 8.37 11.81 19.51
N TRP A 407 8.42 11.34 18.24
CA TRP A 407 8.91 10.01 17.92
C TRP A 407 10.38 9.81 18.33
N LEU A 408 11.29 10.75 18.00
CA LEU A 408 12.69 10.69 18.42
C LEU A 408 12.83 10.65 19.95
N ALA A 409 12.04 11.45 20.67
CA ALA A 409 12.02 11.44 22.13
C ALA A 409 11.59 10.07 22.69
N SER A 410 10.64 9.39 22.04
CA SER A 410 10.16 8.06 22.46
C SER A 410 11.22 6.97 22.34
N LEU A 411 12.23 7.14 21.49
CA LEU A 411 13.39 6.24 21.36
C LEU A 411 14.37 6.35 22.52
N GLY A 412 14.31 7.43 23.30
CA GLY A 412 15.17 7.66 24.45
C GLY A 412 16.66 7.67 24.09
N LYS A 413 17.45 6.80 24.77
CA LYS A 413 18.90 6.73 24.55
C LYS A 413 19.31 6.09 23.21
N THR A 414 18.43 5.36 22.55
CA THR A 414 18.72 4.70 21.27
C THR A 414 18.59 5.63 20.08
N ALA A 415 17.97 6.80 20.24
CA ALA A 415 17.84 7.79 19.19
C ALA A 415 19.22 8.31 18.75
N PRO A 416 19.61 8.14 17.46
CA PRO A 416 20.92 8.60 16.97
C PRO A 416 21.00 10.13 16.86
N VAL A 417 19.86 10.80 16.66
CA VAL A 417 19.65 12.25 16.69
C VAL A 417 18.47 12.57 17.61
N LYS A 418 18.40 13.79 18.15
CA LYS A 418 17.41 14.16 19.18
C LYS A 418 16.29 15.07 18.68
N SER A 419 16.48 15.66 17.51
CA SER A 419 15.52 16.57 16.90
C SER A 419 15.58 16.52 15.37
N LEU A 420 14.59 17.09 14.72
CA LEU A 420 14.57 17.29 13.28
C LEU A 420 15.74 18.18 12.83
N THR A 421 16.08 19.22 13.61
CA THR A 421 17.26 20.07 13.38
C THR A 421 18.55 19.24 13.39
N GLU A 422 18.75 18.40 14.39
CA GLU A 422 19.93 17.53 14.45
C GLU A 422 19.99 16.54 13.27
N LEU A 423 18.85 16.02 12.81
CA LEU A 423 18.80 15.17 11.60
C LEU A 423 19.26 15.94 10.36
N ARG A 424 18.79 17.18 10.17
CA ARG A 424 19.19 18.02 9.03
C ARG A 424 20.69 18.33 9.05
N ASP A 425 21.22 18.65 10.22
CA ASP A 425 22.64 18.91 10.40
C ASP A 425 23.47 17.65 10.15
N TRP A 426 23.02 16.51 10.66
CA TRP A 426 23.65 15.21 10.42
C TRP A 426 23.67 14.88 8.91
N ASN A 427 22.56 15.04 8.22
CA ASN A 427 22.44 14.83 6.78
C ASN A 427 23.42 15.72 5.98
N THR A 428 23.52 17.01 6.35
CA THR A 428 24.42 17.97 5.73
C THR A 428 25.89 17.56 5.93
N ALA A 429 26.26 17.13 7.13
CA ALA A 429 27.60 16.67 7.45
C ALA A 429 27.97 15.37 6.72
N HIS A 430 26.98 14.54 6.37
CA HIS A 430 27.16 13.23 5.73
C HIS A 430 26.77 13.19 4.24
N GLN A 431 26.62 14.36 3.59
CA GLN A 431 26.24 14.45 2.17
C GLN A 431 27.18 13.66 1.25
N LYS A 432 28.48 13.63 1.58
CA LYS A 432 29.48 12.85 0.81
C LYS A 432 29.26 11.33 0.90
N LEU A 433 28.55 10.84 1.89
CA LEU A 433 28.17 9.43 2.04
C LEU A 433 26.87 9.09 1.29
N GLY A 434 26.22 10.07 0.67
CA GLY A 434 24.99 9.89 -0.10
C GLY A 434 23.72 10.35 0.63
N ALA A 435 23.80 10.88 1.84
CA ALA A 435 22.68 11.56 2.47
C ALA A 435 22.24 12.74 1.60
N ILE A 436 20.93 13.01 1.57
CA ILE A 436 20.33 14.13 0.84
C ILE A 436 20.76 14.27 -0.63
N ARG A 437 20.89 13.17 -1.36
CA ARG A 437 21.21 13.18 -2.80
C ARG A 437 20.30 14.12 -3.60
N TYR A 438 19.06 14.27 -3.21
CA TYR A 438 18.04 15.14 -3.81
C TYR A 438 17.74 16.38 -2.96
N GLY A 439 18.58 16.69 -1.97
CA GLY A 439 18.33 17.73 -0.99
C GLY A 439 17.39 17.29 0.13
N GLN A 440 17.00 18.25 0.97
CA GLN A 440 16.11 18.02 2.12
C GLN A 440 15.09 19.16 2.34
N SER A 441 14.62 19.77 1.27
CA SER A 441 13.79 20.99 1.34
C SER A 441 12.49 20.83 2.15
N LEU A 442 11.91 19.62 2.19
CA LEU A 442 10.72 19.34 3.01
C LEU A 442 11.06 19.23 4.51
N LEU A 443 12.25 18.73 4.86
CA LEU A 443 12.72 18.80 6.25
C LEU A 443 13.05 20.24 6.63
N ASP A 444 13.60 21.03 5.70
CA ASP A 444 13.92 22.46 5.94
C ASP A 444 12.68 23.27 6.25
N VAL A 445 11.61 23.15 5.45
CA VAL A 445 10.35 23.83 5.73
C VAL A 445 9.70 23.34 7.01
N SER A 446 9.82 22.04 7.33
CA SER A 446 9.26 21.47 8.56
C SER A 446 9.98 22.00 9.81
N ASP A 447 11.31 22.01 9.80
CA ASP A 447 12.13 22.51 10.92
C ASP A 447 11.95 24.03 11.15
N ALA A 448 11.51 24.77 10.13
CA ALA A 448 11.18 26.19 10.25
C ALA A 448 9.79 26.45 10.90
N MET A 449 9.00 25.39 11.20
CA MET A 449 7.67 25.53 11.80
C MET A 449 7.74 25.69 13.32
N ASP A 450 7.92 26.92 13.80
CA ASP A 450 7.75 27.21 15.23
C ASP A 450 6.34 26.85 15.70
N GLN A 451 6.25 25.97 16.69
CA GLN A 451 4.99 25.38 17.15
C GLN A 451 4.02 26.40 17.77
N GLU A 452 4.50 27.50 18.34
CA GLU A 452 3.65 28.55 18.91
C GLU A 452 3.26 29.58 17.83
N LEU A 453 4.22 30.02 17.02
CA LEU A 453 4.00 31.03 15.96
C LEU A 453 3.02 30.53 14.89
N TYR A 454 3.14 29.27 14.47
CA TYR A 454 2.34 28.72 13.37
C TYR A 454 1.09 27.96 13.84
N ARG A 455 0.82 27.83 15.14
CA ARG A 455 -0.35 27.09 15.68
C ARG A 455 -1.67 27.53 15.06
N ALA A 456 -1.97 28.83 15.14
CA ALA A 456 -3.25 29.38 14.63
C ALA A 456 -3.39 29.17 13.11
N ARG A 457 -2.27 29.26 12.37
CA ARG A 457 -2.24 29.00 10.93
C ARG A 457 -2.50 27.51 10.64
N TYR A 458 -1.85 26.61 11.36
CA TYR A 458 -2.08 25.17 11.24
C TYR A 458 -3.54 24.80 11.50
N GLU A 459 -4.13 25.31 12.60
CA GLU A 459 -5.53 25.04 12.95
C GLU A 459 -6.50 25.52 11.85
N SER A 460 -6.25 26.71 11.31
CA SER A 460 -7.03 27.26 10.19
C SER A 460 -6.88 26.44 8.91
N ASP A 461 -5.65 26.05 8.56
CA ASP A 461 -5.37 25.27 7.36
C ASP A 461 -5.96 23.87 7.48
N ARG A 462 -5.86 23.24 8.64
CA ARG A 462 -6.47 21.94 8.92
C ARG A 462 -8.00 22.00 8.80
N ALA A 463 -8.63 23.03 9.34
CA ALA A 463 -10.06 23.25 9.18
C ALA A 463 -10.45 23.41 7.71
N ASN A 464 -9.65 24.12 6.91
CA ASN A 464 -9.88 24.27 5.47
C ASN A 464 -9.63 22.95 4.71
N ASP A 465 -8.62 22.17 5.07
CA ASP A 465 -8.40 20.83 4.52
C ASP A 465 -9.63 19.94 4.70
N LEU A 466 -10.16 19.87 5.92
CA LEU A 466 -11.37 19.10 6.23
C LEU A 466 -12.60 19.64 5.50
N ARG A 467 -12.74 20.96 5.43
CA ARG A 467 -13.85 21.59 4.70
C ARG A 467 -13.82 21.21 3.21
N LEU A 468 -12.70 21.38 2.54
CA LEU A 468 -12.58 21.15 1.10
C LEU A 468 -12.64 19.66 0.71
N THR A 469 -12.21 18.78 1.59
CA THR A 469 -12.09 17.35 1.24
C THR A 469 -13.19 16.48 1.83
N ALA A 470 -13.78 16.87 2.96
CA ALA A 470 -14.91 16.19 3.59
C ALA A 470 -16.22 16.98 3.38
N THR A 471 -16.47 18.02 4.18
CA THR A 471 -17.81 18.65 4.24
C THR A 471 -18.27 19.32 2.95
N HIS A 472 -17.39 19.97 2.19
CA HIS A 472 -17.64 20.49 0.83
C HIS A 472 -16.97 19.59 -0.23
N GLY A 473 -16.75 18.33 0.11
CA GLY A 473 -16.01 17.35 -0.69
C GLY A 473 -16.75 16.03 -0.78
N ILE A 474 -16.08 14.98 -0.27
CA ILE A 474 -16.55 13.58 -0.32
C ILE A 474 -17.91 13.43 0.37
N ASP A 475 -18.13 14.04 1.54
CA ASP A 475 -19.36 13.87 2.31
C ASP A 475 -20.56 14.46 1.58
N GLU A 476 -20.40 15.67 1.04
CA GLU A 476 -21.49 16.36 0.34
C GLU A 476 -21.97 15.59 -0.87
N VAL A 477 -21.05 15.15 -1.76
CA VAL A 477 -21.46 14.39 -2.95
C VAL A 477 -22.02 13.03 -2.59
N MET A 478 -21.45 12.33 -1.60
CA MET A 478 -21.95 11.03 -1.19
C MET A 478 -23.34 11.10 -0.56
N GLU A 479 -23.61 12.13 0.23
CA GLU A 479 -24.91 12.33 0.84
C GLU A 479 -25.97 12.77 -0.16
N ALA A 480 -25.69 13.81 -0.94
CA ALA A 480 -26.61 14.37 -1.93
C ALA A 480 -27.06 13.32 -2.96
N GLN A 481 -26.15 12.43 -3.35
CA GLN A 481 -26.41 11.41 -4.38
C GLN A 481 -26.60 10.00 -3.80
N LYS A 482 -26.58 9.86 -2.47
CA LYS A 482 -26.77 8.58 -1.74
C LYS A 482 -25.81 7.50 -2.24
N LEU A 483 -24.51 7.82 -2.31
CA LEU A 483 -23.49 6.92 -2.82
C LEU A 483 -23.00 5.95 -1.73
N ASP A 484 -22.74 4.70 -2.12
CA ASP A 484 -22.00 3.72 -1.30
C ASP A 484 -20.49 3.93 -1.41
N ALA A 485 -20.01 4.37 -2.58
CA ALA A 485 -18.60 4.69 -2.83
C ALA A 485 -18.43 5.65 -4.01
N ILE A 486 -17.27 6.30 -4.08
CA ILE A 486 -16.77 7.02 -5.25
C ILE A 486 -15.70 6.15 -5.90
N LEU A 487 -15.77 5.99 -7.24
CA LEU A 487 -14.78 5.25 -8.03
C LEU A 487 -13.74 6.18 -8.60
N PHE A 488 -12.47 5.96 -8.24
CA PHE A 488 -11.35 6.70 -8.80
C PHE A 488 -10.47 5.82 -9.70
N PRO A 489 -9.91 6.39 -10.79
CA PRO A 489 -8.92 5.73 -11.62
C PRO A 489 -7.59 5.58 -10.85
N GLY A 490 -7.09 4.35 -10.69
CA GLY A 490 -5.87 4.11 -9.94
C GLY A 490 -5.85 4.82 -8.59
N PRO A 491 -4.75 5.51 -8.23
CA PRO A 491 -4.59 6.21 -6.95
C PRO A 491 -5.03 7.69 -6.99
N LEU A 492 -5.72 8.16 -8.04
CA LEU A 492 -5.99 9.60 -8.23
C LEU A 492 -6.84 10.22 -7.12
N GLY A 493 -7.67 9.42 -6.44
CA GLY A 493 -8.45 9.86 -5.27
C GLY A 493 -7.68 9.88 -3.95
N ALA A 494 -6.40 9.48 -3.92
CA ALA A 494 -5.64 9.33 -2.67
C ALA A 494 -5.55 10.64 -1.88
N SER A 495 -5.20 11.75 -2.53
CA SER A 495 -4.99 13.02 -1.86
C SER A 495 -6.26 13.58 -1.22
N ILE A 496 -7.40 13.51 -1.91
CA ILE A 496 -8.67 14.02 -1.36
C ILE A 496 -9.17 13.14 -0.21
N ALA A 497 -8.97 11.81 -0.28
CA ALA A 497 -9.36 10.90 0.79
C ALA A 497 -8.39 10.91 1.99
N ALA A 498 -7.12 11.29 1.78
CA ALA A 498 -6.12 11.31 2.83
C ALA A 498 -6.37 12.39 3.86
N ARG A 499 -6.71 13.62 3.43
CA ARG A 499 -6.89 14.77 4.32
C ARG A 499 -7.95 14.54 5.40
N PRO A 500 -9.15 14.01 5.13
CA PRO A 500 -10.12 13.68 6.17
C PRO A 500 -9.86 12.32 6.83
N GLY A 501 -8.82 11.59 6.41
CA GLY A 501 -8.52 10.26 6.93
C GLY A 501 -9.47 9.16 6.43
N TYR A 502 -10.12 9.33 5.27
CA TYR A 502 -11.14 8.41 4.76
C TYR A 502 -10.55 7.17 4.09
N PRO A 503 -11.22 6.02 4.18
CA PRO A 503 -10.72 4.75 3.66
C PRO A 503 -10.84 4.65 2.14
N THR A 504 -9.92 3.88 1.56
CA THR A 504 -9.95 3.53 0.14
C THR A 504 -9.49 2.09 -0.06
N VAL A 505 -10.17 1.33 -0.92
CA VAL A 505 -9.78 -0.03 -1.32
C VAL A 505 -9.40 -0.03 -2.80
N MET A 506 -8.16 -0.46 -3.09
CA MET A 506 -7.61 -0.60 -4.44
C MET A 506 -7.77 -2.02 -4.94
N VAL A 507 -8.14 -2.18 -6.22
CA VAL A 507 -8.22 -3.48 -6.91
C VAL A 507 -7.42 -3.40 -8.22
N PRO A 508 -6.51 -4.35 -8.51
CA PRO A 508 -5.81 -4.42 -9.80
C PRO A 508 -6.79 -4.68 -10.94
N PHE A 509 -6.60 -4.03 -12.09
CA PHE A 509 -7.60 -4.14 -13.17
C PHE A 509 -7.01 -4.30 -14.57
N ALA A 510 -6.08 -3.44 -14.98
CA ALA A 510 -5.59 -3.40 -16.36
C ALA A 510 -4.07 -3.15 -16.41
N THR A 511 -3.52 -3.18 -17.61
CA THR A 511 -2.24 -2.57 -17.92
C THR A 511 -2.43 -1.50 -18.98
N VAL A 512 -1.66 -0.42 -18.88
CA VAL A 512 -1.65 0.70 -19.83
C VAL A 512 -0.24 0.96 -20.33
N PRO A 513 -0.02 1.60 -21.48
CA PRO A 513 1.32 1.95 -21.94
C PRO A 513 2.08 2.77 -20.88
N ASN A 514 3.35 2.42 -20.63
CA ASN A 514 4.28 3.26 -19.88
C ASN A 514 4.89 4.32 -20.82
N ALA A 515 4.24 5.47 -20.90
CA ALA A 515 4.59 6.56 -21.82
C ALA A 515 4.85 7.86 -21.05
N PRO A 516 6.04 8.02 -20.47
CA PRO A 516 6.41 9.22 -19.73
C PRO A 516 6.66 10.42 -20.63
N THR A 517 6.71 11.61 -20.05
CA THR A 517 7.13 12.84 -20.73
C THR A 517 8.42 13.35 -20.07
N PRO A 518 9.51 13.58 -20.85
CA PRO A 518 9.69 13.25 -22.27
C PRO A 518 9.63 11.74 -22.54
N ALA A 519 9.35 11.34 -23.79
CA ALA A 519 9.26 9.94 -24.18
C ALA A 519 10.59 9.18 -24.01
N PHE A 520 10.51 7.86 -23.88
CA PHE A 520 11.71 7.01 -23.96
C PHE A 520 12.34 7.07 -25.35
N PRO A 521 13.67 6.83 -25.49
CA PRO A 521 14.32 6.65 -26.78
C PRO A 521 13.65 5.52 -27.59
N GLU A 522 13.63 5.63 -28.92
CA GLU A 522 13.03 4.63 -29.82
C GLU A 522 13.63 3.22 -29.66
N THR A 523 14.88 3.15 -29.22
CA THR A 523 15.59 1.88 -28.93
C THR A 523 15.11 1.19 -27.65
N PHE A 524 14.28 1.84 -26.84
CA PHE A 524 13.75 1.28 -25.60
C PHE A 524 12.26 0.95 -25.70
N THR A 525 11.95 -0.33 -25.80
CA THR A 525 10.56 -0.80 -25.75
C THR A 525 10.12 -0.90 -24.30
N ALA A 526 9.35 0.09 -23.82
CA ALA A 526 8.80 0.10 -22.47
C ALA A 526 7.80 -1.05 -22.28
N ARG A 527 7.79 -1.65 -21.08
CA ARG A 527 6.74 -2.62 -20.71
C ARG A 527 5.50 -1.87 -20.20
N PRO A 528 4.30 -2.45 -20.37
CA PRO A 528 3.08 -1.84 -19.86
C PRO A 528 3.12 -1.64 -18.35
N ALA A 529 2.53 -0.53 -17.89
CA ALA A 529 2.36 -0.21 -16.49
C ALA A 529 1.06 -0.81 -15.94
N PRO A 530 1.04 -1.38 -14.75
CA PRO A 530 -0.18 -1.74 -14.03
C PRO A 530 -1.12 -0.55 -13.82
N PHE A 531 -2.42 -0.81 -13.86
CA PHE A 531 -3.47 0.17 -13.62
C PHE A 531 -4.65 -0.46 -12.89
N GLY A 532 -4.98 0.09 -11.73
CA GLY A 532 -6.08 -0.37 -10.87
C GLY A 532 -7.27 0.57 -10.87
N VAL A 533 -8.28 0.21 -10.08
CA VAL A 533 -9.42 1.05 -9.71
C VAL A 533 -9.51 1.13 -8.20
N SER A 534 -9.97 2.25 -7.65
CA SER A 534 -10.14 2.41 -6.21
C SER A 534 -11.54 2.87 -5.84
N PHE A 535 -12.04 2.26 -4.76
CA PHE A 535 -13.32 2.58 -4.14
C PHE A 535 -13.04 3.37 -2.87
N THR A 536 -13.51 4.60 -2.82
CA THR A 536 -13.34 5.52 -1.67
C THR A 536 -14.69 5.76 -1.01
N GLY A 537 -14.72 5.79 0.32
CA GLY A 537 -15.91 6.08 1.10
C GLY A 537 -15.64 7.01 2.27
N ARG A 538 -16.66 7.27 3.09
CA ARG A 538 -16.54 8.05 4.33
C ARG A 538 -15.79 7.27 5.41
N ALA A 539 -15.43 7.93 6.50
CA ALA A 539 -14.81 7.28 7.65
C ALA A 539 -15.56 6.01 8.08
N CYS A 540 -14.81 4.99 8.46
CA CYS A 540 -15.30 3.69 8.95
C CYS A 540 -16.11 2.85 7.93
N SER A 541 -16.04 3.16 6.63
CA SER A 541 -16.79 2.45 5.58
C SER A 541 -16.07 1.23 4.99
N GLU A 542 -14.95 0.78 5.59
CA GLU A 542 -14.19 -0.38 5.10
C GLU A 542 -15.05 -1.62 4.82
N PRO A 543 -16.07 -1.97 5.65
CA PRO A 543 -16.97 -3.09 5.35
C PRO A 543 -17.69 -2.96 4.01
N THR A 544 -18.21 -1.76 3.71
CA THR A 544 -18.88 -1.47 2.44
C THR A 544 -17.89 -1.52 1.28
N LEU A 545 -16.73 -0.87 1.42
CA LEU A 545 -15.72 -0.83 0.37
C LEU A 545 -15.15 -2.21 0.04
N LEU A 546 -14.93 -3.06 1.06
CA LEU A 546 -14.48 -4.44 0.88
C LEU A 546 -15.52 -5.29 0.16
N ARG A 547 -16.81 -5.11 0.47
CA ARG A 547 -17.91 -5.77 -0.23
C ARG A 547 -17.90 -5.44 -1.73
N LEU A 548 -17.74 -4.16 -2.09
CA LEU A 548 -17.70 -3.68 -3.46
C LEU A 548 -16.44 -4.17 -4.19
N ALA A 549 -15.28 -3.94 -3.58
CA ALA A 549 -13.98 -4.29 -4.15
C ALA A 549 -13.83 -5.80 -4.38
N TYR A 550 -14.27 -6.63 -3.43
CA TYR A 550 -14.26 -8.08 -3.59
C TYR A 550 -15.18 -8.54 -4.72
N ALA A 551 -16.41 -8.03 -4.80
CA ALA A 551 -17.32 -8.39 -5.88
C ALA A 551 -16.75 -8.01 -7.24
N PHE A 552 -16.12 -6.83 -7.37
CA PHE A 552 -15.44 -6.39 -8.59
C PHE A 552 -14.21 -7.28 -8.91
N GLU A 553 -13.37 -7.59 -7.93
CA GLU A 553 -12.24 -8.50 -8.11
C GLU A 553 -12.71 -9.88 -8.61
N GLN A 554 -13.76 -10.45 -8.00
CA GLN A 554 -14.29 -11.76 -8.41
C GLN A 554 -14.93 -11.77 -9.80
N ALA A 555 -15.50 -10.65 -10.23
CA ALA A 555 -16.07 -10.49 -11.56
C ALA A 555 -14.98 -10.32 -12.64
N THR A 556 -13.83 -9.76 -12.28
CA THR A 556 -12.77 -9.41 -13.24
C THR A 556 -11.59 -10.37 -13.22
N LYS A 557 -11.06 -10.72 -12.05
CA LYS A 557 -9.85 -11.56 -11.86
C LYS A 557 -8.69 -11.11 -12.76
N ARG A 558 -8.41 -9.80 -12.75
CA ARG A 558 -7.49 -9.15 -13.70
C ARG A 558 -6.04 -9.04 -13.19
N ARG A 559 -5.72 -9.53 -11.99
CA ARG A 559 -4.33 -9.58 -11.56
C ARG A 559 -3.53 -10.49 -12.50
N VAL A 560 -2.40 -9.98 -12.99
CA VAL A 560 -1.41 -10.73 -13.76
C VAL A 560 -0.10 -10.73 -12.96
N PRO A 561 0.48 -11.90 -12.65
CA PRO A 561 1.79 -11.97 -12.00
C PRO A 561 2.89 -11.30 -12.82
N PRO A 562 3.95 -10.76 -12.19
CA PRO A 562 5.07 -10.21 -12.93
C PRO A 562 5.77 -11.28 -13.78
N PRO A 563 5.92 -11.09 -15.11
CA PRO A 563 6.30 -12.17 -16.02
C PRO A 563 7.75 -12.64 -15.86
N LEU A 564 8.61 -11.86 -15.20
CA LEU A 564 10.02 -12.18 -15.00
C LEU A 564 10.33 -12.86 -13.65
N PHE A 565 9.32 -13.07 -12.84
CA PHE A 565 9.44 -13.58 -11.46
C PHE A 565 8.48 -14.76 -11.22
N PRO A 566 8.59 -15.84 -12.02
CA PRO A 566 7.67 -16.98 -12.00
C PRO A 566 7.72 -17.78 -10.68
#